data_7d6712e497af49995058763040d91067
#
_entry.id   7d6712e497af49995058763040d91067
#
_cell.length_a   1.000
_cell.length_b   1.000
_cell.length_c   1.000
_cell.angle_alpha   90.00
_cell.angle_beta   90.00
_cell.angle_gamma   90.00
#
_symmetry.space_group_name_H-M   'P 1'
#
loop_
_entity.id
_entity.type
_entity.pdbx_description
1 polymer ?
#
loop_
_entity_poly.entity_id
_entity_poly.type
_entity_poly.pdbx_seq_one_letter_code
_entity_poly.pdbx_strand_id
1 'polypeptide(L)'
;MNQPLKVAVIGAGPAGIYASDILVKKTGGEVQIDLIEQMPAPFGLIRYGVAPDHPRIKGIIKSLHRVLDTEQIRLLTNVHIGRDITVDELQQHYDAVVFATGAVGDCHRDIPGADLDGVHGAGEFVGFYDGNPRFERDWDLSAKEVAVIGVGNVGLDAVSYTHLTLPTKA
;
A
#
# COMPACT_ATOMS: atom_id res chain seq x y z
N MET A 1 11.93 -21.82 -29.91
CA MET A 1 11.23 -20.67 -29.31
C MET A 1 11.71 -20.58 -27.86
N ASN A 2 12.33 -19.47 -27.46
CA ASN A 2 12.71 -19.29 -26.05
C ASN A 2 11.43 -19.20 -25.22
N GLN A 3 11.42 -19.83 -24.06
CA GLN A 3 10.32 -19.65 -23.10
C GLN A 3 10.35 -18.21 -22.59
N PRO A 4 9.19 -17.56 -22.38
CA PRO A 4 9.15 -16.23 -21.80
C PRO A 4 9.76 -16.24 -20.40
N LEU A 5 10.45 -15.14 -20.04
CA LEU A 5 10.95 -14.96 -18.69
C LEU A 5 9.81 -14.97 -17.68
N LYS A 6 9.99 -15.69 -16.58
CA LYS A 6 9.04 -15.70 -15.45
C LYS A 6 9.54 -14.79 -14.33
N VAL A 7 8.77 -13.79 -13.98
CA VAL A 7 9.15 -12.81 -12.96
C VAL A 7 8.08 -12.75 -11.87
N ALA A 8 8.50 -12.88 -10.61
CA ALA A 8 7.67 -12.57 -9.46
C ALA A 8 7.89 -11.11 -9.05
N VAL A 9 6.82 -10.34 -8.95
CA VAL A 9 6.86 -8.97 -8.40
C VAL A 9 6.07 -8.96 -7.09
N ILE A 10 6.74 -8.62 -6.00
CA ILE A 10 6.18 -8.67 -4.65
C ILE A 10 5.71 -7.28 -4.24
N GLY A 11 4.40 -7.13 -4.12
CA GLY A 11 3.71 -5.88 -3.82
C GLY A 11 3.02 -5.27 -5.03
N ALA A 12 1.69 -5.23 -5.02
CA ALA A 12 0.85 -4.63 -6.06
C ALA A 12 0.46 -3.18 -5.76
N GLY A 13 1.36 -2.43 -5.12
CA GLY A 13 1.32 -0.98 -5.07
C GLY A 13 1.74 -0.34 -6.40
N PRO A 14 1.73 0.98 -6.52
CA PRO A 14 2.13 1.68 -7.75
C PRO A 14 3.50 1.26 -8.27
N ALA A 15 4.48 1.08 -7.37
CA ALA A 15 5.84 0.70 -7.76
C ALA A 15 5.87 -0.67 -8.45
N GLY A 16 5.21 -1.69 -7.87
CA GLY A 16 5.17 -3.04 -8.45
C GLY A 16 4.39 -3.08 -9.78
N ILE A 17 3.27 -2.37 -9.86
CA ILE A 17 2.46 -2.30 -11.08
C ILE A 17 3.24 -1.61 -12.21
N TYR A 18 3.89 -0.48 -11.96
CA TYR A 18 4.69 0.19 -12.97
C TYR A 18 5.96 -0.58 -13.34
N ALA A 19 6.61 -1.25 -12.38
CA ALA A 19 7.72 -2.14 -12.69
C ALA A 19 7.30 -3.25 -13.64
N SER A 20 6.13 -3.84 -13.42
CA SER A 20 5.55 -4.86 -14.30
C SER A 20 5.27 -4.31 -15.71
N ASP A 21 4.66 -3.14 -15.82
CA ASP A 21 4.40 -2.47 -17.11
C ASP A 21 5.69 -2.21 -17.89
N ILE A 22 6.72 -1.71 -17.20
CA ILE A 22 8.03 -1.44 -17.80
C ILE A 22 8.70 -2.73 -18.27
N LEU A 23 8.64 -3.80 -17.49
CA LEU A 23 9.20 -5.11 -17.86
C LEU A 23 8.52 -5.64 -19.13
N VAL A 24 7.19 -5.66 -19.18
CA VAL A 24 6.45 -6.08 -20.39
C VAL A 24 6.88 -5.29 -21.62
N LYS A 25 6.96 -3.95 -21.51
CA LYS A 25 7.35 -3.07 -22.61
C LYS A 25 8.80 -3.29 -23.04
N LYS A 26 9.72 -3.45 -22.10
CA LYS A 26 11.16 -3.61 -22.39
C LYS A 26 11.52 -4.96 -22.99
N THR A 27 10.78 -6.02 -22.63
CA THR A 27 10.97 -7.36 -23.17
C THR A 27 10.17 -7.62 -24.46
N GLY A 28 9.43 -6.63 -24.96
CA GLY A 28 8.55 -6.80 -26.10
C GLY A 28 7.42 -7.81 -25.87
N GLY A 29 7.07 -8.05 -24.61
CA GLY A 29 6.06 -9.04 -24.20
C GLY A 29 6.63 -10.45 -23.95
N GLU A 30 7.93 -10.67 -24.08
CA GLU A 30 8.58 -11.96 -23.81
C GLU A 30 8.83 -12.18 -22.30
N VAL A 31 7.84 -11.84 -21.47
CA VAL A 31 7.85 -12.01 -20.02
C VAL A 31 6.47 -12.42 -19.54
N GLN A 32 6.41 -13.24 -18.49
CA GLN A 32 5.21 -13.51 -17.70
C GLN A 32 5.46 -13.08 -16.27
N ILE A 33 4.54 -12.30 -15.73
CA ILE A 33 4.70 -11.67 -14.41
C ILE A 33 3.59 -12.13 -13.49
N ASP A 34 3.98 -12.71 -12.36
CA ASP A 34 3.11 -12.92 -11.22
C ASP A 34 3.31 -11.75 -10.25
N LEU A 35 2.32 -10.88 -10.19
CA LEU A 35 2.27 -9.75 -9.28
C LEU A 35 1.58 -10.18 -7.99
N ILE A 36 2.35 -10.35 -6.94
CA ILE A 36 1.93 -10.97 -5.68
C ILE A 36 1.65 -9.89 -4.63
N GLU A 37 0.45 -9.91 -4.05
CA GLU A 37 0.00 -8.93 -3.08
C GLU A 37 -0.55 -9.62 -1.81
N GLN A 38 -0.10 -9.17 -0.64
CA GLN A 38 -0.56 -9.70 0.64
C GLN A 38 -1.97 -9.25 1.04
N MET A 39 -2.38 -8.08 0.50
CA MET A 39 -3.72 -7.54 0.75
C MET A 39 -4.76 -8.16 -0.19
N PRO A 40 -6.05 -8.12 0.17
CA PRO A 40 -7.10 -8.63 -0.71
C PRO A 40 -7.31 -7.78 -1.97
N ALA A 41 -6.75 -6.58 -2.01
CA ALA A 41 -6.88 -5.66 -3.14
C ALA A 41 -5.57 -4.93 -3.44
N PRO A 42 -5.26 -4.67 -4.74
CA PRO A 42 -4.06 -3.96 -5.16
C PRO A 42 -4.14 -2.46 -4.90
N PHE A 43 -3.10 -1.75 -5.31
CA PHE A 43 -2.87 -0.30 -5.34
C PHE A 43 -2.21 0.26 -4.09
N GLY A 44 -1.89 -0.55 -3.07
CA GLY A 44 -1.12 -0.15 -1.90
C GLY A 44 -1.62 1.15 -1.27
N LEU A 45 -0.74 2.12 -1.04
CA LEU A 45 -1.09 3.40 -0.41
C LEU A 45 -2.03 4.29 -1.24
N ILE A 46 -2.18 4.07 -2.55
CA ILE A 46 -3.22 4.80 -3.32
C ILE A 46 -4.62 4.41 -2.83
N ARG A 47 -4.79 3.16 -2.43
CA ARG A 47 -6.04 2.67 -1.84
C ARG A 47 -6.15 2.96 -0.36
N TYR A 48 -5.07 2.70 0.40
CA TYR A 48 -5.08 2.59 1.85
C TYR A 48 -4.24 3.64 2.57
N GLY A 49 -3.84 4.71 1.89
CA GLY A 49 -2.94 5.70 2.46
C GLY A 49 -3.05 7.10 1.85
N VAL A 50 -4.00 7.32 0.95
CA VAL A 50 -4.30 8.64 0.40
C VAL A 50 -5.66 9.07 0.92
N ALA A 51 -5.72 10.24 1.54
CA ALA A 51 -6.96 10.78 2.10
C ALA A 51 -8.08 10.89 1.06
N PRO A 52 -9.36 10.69 1.45
CA PRO A 52 -10.51 10.69 0.54
C PRO A 52 -10.72 12.01 -0.21
N ASP A 53 -10.24 13.12 0.32
CA ASP A 53 -10.31 14.46 -0.28
C ASP A 53 -9.28 14.73 -1.37
N HIS A 54 -8.44 13.73 -1.72
CA HIS A 54 -7.51 13.78 -2.84
C HIS A 54 -7.98 12.96 -4.07
N PRO A 55 -9.13 13.30 -4.71
CA PRO A 55 -9.71 12.47 -5.76
C PRO A 55 -8.82 12.35 -7.00
N ARG A 56 -7.95 13.35 -7.27
CA ARG A 56 -7.01 13.31 -8.40
C ARG A 56 -5.95 12.23 -8.22
N ILE A 57 -5.42 12.06 -7.00
CA ILE A 57 -4.42 11.05 -6.69
C ILE A 57 -5.08 9.67 -6.70
N LYS A 58 -6.25 9.53 -6.10
CA LYS A 58 -7.04 8.28 -6.17
C LYS A 58 -7.44 7.94 -7.61
N GLY A 59 -7.58 8.92 -8.49
CA GLY A 59 -7.91 8.73 -9.90
C GLY A 59 -6.85 7.97 -10.72
N ILE A 60 -5.58 7.91 -10.25
CA ILE A 60 -4.51 7.13 -10.89
C ILE A 60 -4.82 5.63 -10.95
N ILE A 61 -5.71 5.14 -10.08
CA ILE A 61 -6.20 3.74 -10.07
C ILE A 61 -6.68 3.33 -11.46
N LYS A 62 -7.30 4.23 -12.23
CA LYS A 62 -7.77 3.92 -13.59
C LYS A 62 -6.62 3.55 -14.54
N SER A 63 -5.46 4.20 -14.41
CA SER A 63 -4.28 3.88 -15.22
C SER A 63 -3.59 2.60 -14.73
N LEU A 64 -3.58 2.37 -13.42
CA LEU A 64 -3.04 1.14 -12.83
C LEU A 64 -3.88 -0.08 -13.20
N HIS A 65 -5.20 0.04 -13.27
CA HIS A 65 -6.07 -1.03 -13.77
C HIS A 65 -5.74 -1.44 -15.19
N ARG A 66 -5.49 -0.48 -16.09
CA ARG A 66 -5.12 -0.78 -17.48
C ARG A 66 -3.83 -1.60 -17.57
N VAL A 67 -2.90 -1.37 -16.65
CA VAL A 67 -1.68 -2.18 -16.57
C VAL A 67 -2.02 -3.59 -16.10
N LEU A 68 -2.87 -3.74 -15.09
CA LEU A 68 -3.28 -5.05 -14.60
C LEU A 68 -4.10 -5.87 -15.61
N ASP A 69 -4.75 -5.20 -16.58
CA ASP A 69 -5.47 -5.85 -17.68
C ASP A 69 -4.52 -6.38 -18.78
N THR A 70 -3.20 -6.20 -18.64
CA THR A 70 -2.20 -6.70 -19.57
C THR A 70 -2.07 -8.23 -19.46
N GLU A 71 -2.14 -8.93 -20.58
CA GLU A 71 -2.15 -10.39 -20.65
C GLU A 71 -0.95 -11.07 -19.97
N GLN A 72 0.22 -10.40 -19.99
CA GLN A 72 1.45 -10.90 -19.39
C GLN A 72 1.49 -10.76 -17.87
N ILE A 73 0.53 -10.08 -17.25
CA ILE A 73 0.50 -9.79 -15.81
C ILE A 73 -0.65 -10.55 -15.16
N ARG A 74 -0.32 -11.42 -14.21
CA ARG A 74 -1.28 -12.13 -13.38
C ARG A 74 -1.21 -11.59 -11.96
N LEU A 75 -2.31 -11.03 -11.45
CA LEU A 75 -2.41 -10.56 -10.07
C LEU A 75 -2.84 -11.70 -9.14
N LEU A 76 -2.06 -11.94 -8.10
CA LEU A 76 -2.31 -12.90 -7.03
C LEU A 76 -2.43 -12.14 -5.71
N THR A 77 -3.63 -12.07 -5.15
CA THR A 77 -3.91 -11.38 -3.88
C THR A 77 -4.03 -12.34 -2.71
N ASN A 78 -3.97 -11.82 -1.47
CA ASN A 78 -3.98 -12.59 -0.23
C ASN A 78 -2.82 -13.60 -0.12
N VAL A 79 -1.68 -13.32 -0.73
CA VAL A 79 -0.48 -14.15 -0.65
C VAL A 79 0.61 -13.40 0.10
N HIS A 80 0.98 -13.88 1.28
CA HIS A 80 1.99 -13.26 2.13
C HIS A 80 3.33 -14.00 1.97
N ILE A 81 4.33 -13.30 1.45
CA ILE A 81 5.68 -13.85 1.32
C ILE A 81 6.30 -14.03 2.72
N GLY A 82 6.89 -15.21 2.95
CA GLY A 82 7.44 -15.63 4.23
C GLY A 82 6.46 -16.42 5.11
N ARG A 83 5.15 -16.36 4.81
CA ARG A 83 4.13 -17.17 5.48
C ARG A 83 3.54 -18.24 4.55
N ASP A 84 3.06 -17.82 3.38
CA ASP A 84 2.35 -18.70 2.45
C ASP A 84 3.29 -19.29 1.39
N ILE A 85 4.33 -18.57 1.05
CA ILE A 85 5.45 -18.99 0.19
C ILE A 85 6.72 -18.26 0.62
N THR A 86 7.83 -18.93 0.63
CA THR A 86 9.15 -18.38 0.97
C THR A 86 9.84 -17.75 -0.23
N VAL A 87 10.85 -16.92 0.02
CA VAL A 87 11.69 -16.33 -1.05
C VAL A 87 12.47 -17.43 -1.79
N ASP A 88 12.96 -18.42 -1.04
CA ASP A 88 13.73 -19.55 -1.63
C ASP A 88 12.85 -20.39 -2.58
N GLU A 89 11.58 -20.61 -2.25
CA GLU A 89 10.63 -21.26 -3.13
C GLU A 89 10.35 -20.42 -4.38
N LEU A 90 10.18 -19.10 -4.24
CA LEU A 90 10.03 -18.22 -5.41
C LEU A 90 11.23 -18.30 -6.34
N GLN A 91 12.46 -18.30 -5.80
CA GLN A 91 13.68 -18.40 -6.60
C GLN A 91 13.81 -19.73 -7.39
N GLN A 92 13.10 -20.78 -6.97
CA GLN A 92 13.06 -22.06 -7.70
C GLN A 92 12.11 -22.03 -8.91
N HIS A 93 11.15 -21.11 -8.94
CA HIS A 93 10.08 -21.08 -9.93
C HIS A 93 10.14 -19.87 -10.88
N TYR A 94 10.90 -18.83 -10.52
CA TYR A 94 11.02 -17.60 -11.29
C TYR A 94 12.46 -17.28 -11.64
N ASP A 95 12.67 -16.73 -12.82
CA ASP A 95 13.98 -16.28 -13.29
C ASP A 95 14.44 -14.99 -12.55
N ALA A 96 13.49 -14.21 -12.03
CA ALA A 96 13.77 -13.03 -11.22
C ALA A 96 12.65 -12.76 -10.20
N VAL A 97 13.04 -12.17 -9.06
CA VAL A 97 12.12 -11.71 -8.02
C VAL A 97 12.36 -10.23 -7.76
N VAL A 98 11.34 -9.41 -7.89
CA VAL A 98 11.38 -7.96 -7.68
C VAL A 98 10.59 -7.61 -6.41
N PHE A 99 11.22 -6.94 -5.47
CA PHE A 99 10.56 -6.49 -4.24
C PHE A 99 10.10 -5.04 -4.39
N ALA A 100 8.79 -4.82 -4.28
CA ALA A 100 8.11 -3.53 -4.34
C ALA A 100 7.12 -3.38 -3.17
N THR A 101 7.51 -3.87 -1.99
CA THR A 101 6.65 -4.09 -0.82
C THR A 101 6.21 -2.82 -0.11
N GLY A 102 6.82 -1.67 -0.43
CA GLY A 102 6.54 -0.40 0.25
C GLY A 102 6.98 -0.40 1.72
N ALA A 103 6.51 0.61 2.46
CA ALA A 103 6.67 0.71 3.90
C ALA A 103 5.38 0.24 4.59
N VAL A 104 5.51 -0.66 5.58
CA VAL A 104 4.36 -1.35 6.19
C VAL A 104 3.99 -0.78 7.54
N GLY A 105 4.88 -0.06 8.21
CA GLY A 105 4.68 0.45 9.56
C GLY A 105 5.19 1.88 9.74
N ASP A 106 4.72 2.49 10.80
CA ASP A 106 5.20 3.80 11.24
C ASP A 106 6.56 3.68 11.92
N CYS A 107 7.40 4.69 11.74
CA CYS A 107 8.66 4.80 12.48
C CYS A 107 8.36 5.26 13.92
N HIS A 108 8.73 4.45 14.88
CA HIS A 108 8.70 4.87 16.28
C HIS A 108 9.61 6.08 16.50
N ARG A 109 9.11 7.07 17.23
CA ARG A 109 9.90 8.25 17.58
C ARG A 109 10.42 8.11 19.01
N ASP A 110 11.72 8.30 19.18
CA ASP A 110 12.36 8.33 20.50
C ASP A 110 12.18 9.73 21.11
N ILE A 111 10.97 10.00 21.59
CA ILE A 111 10.59 11.21 22.32
C ILE A 111 9.87 10.84 23.61
N PRO A 112 10.03 11.62 24.69
CA PRO A 112 9.32 11.37 25.93
C PRO A 112 7.81 11.29 25.72
N GLY A 113 7.20 10.20 26.18
CA GLY A 113 5.75 9.98 26.07
C GLY A 113 5.27 9.35 24.76
N ALA A 114 6.16 8.93 23.87
CA ALA A 114 5.77 8.24 22.62
C ALA A 114 5.11 6.86 22.85
N ASP A 115 5.24 6.32 24.06
CA ASP A 115 4.70 5.04 24.50
C ASP A 115 3.42 5.19 25.37
N LEU A 116 2.90 6.40 25.52
CA LEU A 116 1.67 6.65 26.27
C LEU A 116 0.44 6.19 25.48
N ASP A 117 -0.60 5.81 26.23
CA ASP A 117 -1.92 5.53 25.67
C ASP A 117 -2.45 6.75 24.90
N GLY A 118 -3.00 6.50 23.72
CA GLY A 118 -3.52 7.55 22.83
C GLY A 118 -2.45 8.18 21.92
N VAL A 119 -1.20 7.67 21.93
CA VAL A 119 -0.17 8.02 20.95
C VAL A 119 -0.19 6.99 19.83
N HIS A 120 -0.49 7.42 18.64
CA HIS A 120 -0.67 6.55 17.47
C HIS A 120 0.22 6.97 16.30
N GLY A 121 0.58 6.00 15.47
CA GLY A 121 1.23 6.27 14.20
C GLY A 121 0.27 6.89 13.18
N ALA A 122 0.72 7.87 12.41
CA ALA A 122 -0.13 8.49 11.40
C ALA A 122 -0.55 7.51 10.30
N GLY A 123 0.28 6.52 9.98
CA GLY A 123 -0.05 5.46 9.02
C GLY A 123 -1.16 4.54 9.51
N GLU A 124 -1.21 4.24 10.81
CA GLU A 124 -2.33 3.49 11.41
C GLU A 124 -3.63 4.26 11.31
N PHE A 125 -3.60 5.56 11.64
CA PHE A 125 -4.77 6.42 11.58
C PHE A 125 -5.30 6.54 10.14
N VAL A 126 -4.40 6.77 9.17
CA VAL A 126 -4.75 6.79 7.74
C VAL A 126 -5.33 5.44 7.31
N GLY A 127 -4.69 4.35 7.70
CA GLY A 127 -5.18 3.00 7.42
C GLY A 127 -6.57 2.74 7.99
N PHE A 128 -6.87 3.23 9.18
CA PHE A 128 -8.18 3.15 9.80
C PHE A 128 -9.26 3.81 8.94
N TYR A 129 -9.12 5.08 8.57
CA TYR A 129 -10.17 5.77 7.83
C TYR A 129 -10.24 5.39 6.35
N ASP A 130 -9.15 4.89 5.75
CA ASP A 130 -9.15 4.32 4.40
C ASP A 130 -9.62 2.85 4.37
N GLY A 131 -9.97 2.28 5.53
CA GLY A 131 -10.51 0.93 5.63
C GLY A 131 -9.49 -0.17 5.33
N ASN A 132 -8.22 0.05 5.66
CA ASN A 132 -7.17 -0.96 5.55
C ASN A 132 -7.47 -2.12 6.51
N PRO A 133 -7.62 -3.36 6.01
CA PRO A 133 -8.01 -4.50 6.85
C PRO A 133 -6.97 -4.94 7.88
N ARG A 134 -5.78 -4.34 7.89
CA ARG A 134 -4.74 -4.59 8.90
C ARG A 134 -4.97 -3.83 10.20
N PHE A 135 -5.76 -2.77 10.18
CA PHE A 135 -5.98 -1.89 11.32
C PHE A 135 -7.38 -2.08 11.88
N GLU A 136 -7.49 -1.96 13.20
CA GLU A 136 -8.77 -2.00 13.90
C GLU A 136 -9.66 -0.84 13.45
N ARG A 137 -10.98 -1.03 13.59
CA ARG A 137 -11.98 -0.07 13.11
C ARG A 137 -12.68 0.70 14.21
N ASP A 138 -12.24 0.55 15.45
CA ASP A 138 -12.85 1.07 16.65
C ASP A 138 -12.05 2.18 17.33
N TRP A 139 -11.45 3.05 16.55
CA TRP A 139 -10.75 4.21 17.08
C TRP A 139 -11.70 5.15 17.82
N ASP A 140 -11.34 5.50 19.04
CA ASP A 140 -12.06 6.50 19.82
C ASP A 140 -11.71 7.92 19.32
N LEU A 141 -12.63 8.52 18.57
CA LEU A 141 -12.50 9.88 18.05
C LEU A 141 -13.20 10.93 18.95
N SER A 142 -13.48 10.60 20.22
CA SER A 142 -14.17 11.47 21.16
C SER A 142 -13.26 12.51 21.83
N ALA A 143 -11.95 12.47 21.56
CA ALA A 143 -10.99 13.41 22.10
C ALA A 143 -11.35 14.86 21.74
N LYS A 144 -11.29 15.78 22.72
CA LYS A 144 -11.59 17.22 22.53
C LYS A 144 -10.45 17.94 21.83
N GLU A 145 -9.23 17.46 21.99
CA GLU A 145 -8.02 18.05 21.44
C GLU A 145 -7.11 16.91 20.93
N VAL A 146 -6.51 17.13 19.77
CA VAL A 146 -5.57 16.20 19.13
C VAL A 146 -4.33 16.97 18.75
N ALA A 147 -3.16 16.44 19.12
CA ALA A 147 -1.87 16.96 18.69
C ALA A 147 -1.34 16.10 17.53
N VAL A 148 -1.00 16.72 16.41
CA VAL A 148 -0.34 16.06 15.28
C VAL A 148 1.11 16.50 15.21
N ILE A 149 2.03 15.55 15.33
CA ILE A 149 3.47 15.80 15.33
C ILE A 149 4.03 15.50 13.94
N GLY A 150 4.32 16.55 13.18
CA GLY A 150 4.85 16.49 11.83
C GLY A 150 4.18 17.48 10.90
N VAL A 151 4.89 17.85 9.83
CA VAL A 151 4.43 18.83 8.82
C VAL A 151 4.44 18.24 7.41
N GLY A 152 4.50 16.92 7.30
CA GLY A 152 4.38 16.22 6.01
C GLY A 152 2.92 16.07 5.56
N ASN A 153 2.72 15.64 4.31
CA ASN A 153 1.37 15.48 3.74
C ASN A 153 0.46 14.60 4.60
N VAL A 154 0.97 13.50 5.15
CA VAL A 154 0.20 12.60 6.00
C VAL A 154 -0.28 13.29 7.28
N GLY A 155 0.56 14.15 7.89
CA GLY A 155 0.16 14.94 9.05
C GLY A 155 -0.94 15.96 8.72
N LEU A 156 -0.86 16.60 7.55
CA LEU A 156 -1.89 17.52 7.07
C LEU A 156 -3.21 16.81 6.79
N ASP A 157 -3.14 15.64 6.16
CA ASP A 157 -4.32 14.81 5.90
C ASP A 157 -4.98 14.34 7.21
N ALA A 158 -4.18 13.94 8.21
CA ALA A 158 -4.69 13.58 9.53
C ALA A 158 -5.42 14.74 10.22
N VAL A 159 -4.88 15.96 10.13
CA VAL A 159 -5.54 17.19 10.67
C VAL A 159 -6.86 17.41 9.95
N SER A 160 -6.89 17.37 8.63
CA SER A 160 -8.11 17.58 7.85
C SER A 160 -9.19 16.57 8.22
N TYR A 161 -8.82 15.29 8.35
CA TYR A 161 -9.77 14.23 8.71
C TYR A 161 -10.32 14.39 10.12
N THR A 162 -9.50 14.74 11.10
CA THR A 162 -9.95 14.98 12.48
C THR A 162 -10.94 16.16 12.55
N HIS A 163 -10.76 17.22 11.77
CA HIS A 163 -11.70 18.32 11.68
C HIS A 163 -13.06 17.93 11.07
N LEU A 164 -13.07 16.98 10.14
CA LEU A 164 -14.30 16.50 9.52
C LEU A 164 -15.09 15.53 10.42
N THR A 165 -14.42 14.83 11.31
CA THR A 165 -15.03 13.77 12.16
C THR A 165 -15.28 14.21 13.61
N LEU A 166 -14.53 15.19 14.12
CA LEU A 166 -14.81 15.76 15.43
C LEU A 166 -16.08 16.64 15.38
N PRO A 167 -16.96 16.56 16.39
CA PRO A 167 -18.14 17.42 16.42
C PRO A 167 -17.69 18.89 16.47
N THR A 168 -17.83 19.58 15.35
CA THR A 168 -17.69 21.03 15.32
C THR A 168 -18.74 21.62 16.26
N LYS A 169 -18.30 22.22 17.36
CA LYS A 169 -19.20 23.06 18.16
C LYS A 169 -19.65 24.20 17.25
N ALA A 170 -20.95 24.20 16.93
CA ALA A 170 -21.61 25.38 16.40
C ALA A 170 -21.66 26.49 17.46
#